data_95015026b68aef2bbd14f4d15098c16c
#
_entry.id   95015026b68aef2bbd14f4d15098c16c
#
_cell.length_a   1.000
_cell.length_b   1.000
_cell.length_c   1.000
_cell.angle_alpha   90.00
_cell.angle_beta   90.00
_cell.angle_gamma   90.00
#
_symmetry.space_group_name_H-M   'P 1'
#
loop_
_entity.id
_entity.type
_entity.pdbx_description
1 polymer ?
#
loop_
_entity_poly.entity_id
_entity_poly.type
_entity_poly.pdbx_seq_one_letter_code
_entity_poly.pdbx_strand_id
1 'polypeptide(L)'
;MTHLAGADIVSRVRRTINEARVNDSEFYTGADEAELDSIIAAHVLEALNFVHGTADPDLLDAGETATHVTGTRELGSYFVGVVAVPGYLRLKSLRVQGWSKALTEMQSDEEDEYAKQSDPYACGTPERPAAFLSVNLENGERQIELYSLPKIDSSVRVEYMTFVEDTGADDGIDVSTKLEDAYIYYLSGLVLTVLNDQHADDMFNLAMALMGVSAQEKQEK
;
A
#
# COMPACT_ATOMS: atom_id res chain seq x y z
N MET A 1 8.62 6.87 8.65
CA MET A 1 9.14 6.64 7.27
C MET A 1 10.59 7.02 7.22
N THR A 2 11.38 6.32 6.43
CA THR A 2 12.79 6.63 6.14
C THR A 2 12.87 7.29 4.78
N HIS A 3 13.54 8.44 4.71
CA HIS A 3 13.82 9.09 3.43
C HIS A 3 15.04 8.44 2.76
N LEU A 4 14.88 7.96 1.53
CA LEU A 4 15.96 7.42 0.70
C LEU A 4 16.25 8.38 -0.43
N ALA A 5 17.45 8.96 -0.46
CA ALA A 5 17.89 9.80 -1.56
C ALA A 5 18.07 8.96 -2.84
N GLY A 6 17.81 9.54 -4.01
CA GLY A 6 17.92 8.83 -5.28
C GLY A 6 19.30 8.18 -5.50
N ALA A 7 20.37 8.86 -5.15
CA ALA A 7 21.73 8.31 -5.25
C ALA A 7 21.98 7.09 -4.34
N ASP A 8 21.36 7.09 -3.15
CA ASP A 8 21.46 5.95 -2.22
C ASP A 8 20.69 4.75 -2.74
N ILE A 9 19.51 4.97 -3.33
CA ILE A 9 18.71 3.92 -3.98
C ILE A 9 19.54 3.25 -5.08
N VAL A 10 20.07 4.04 -6.01
CA VAL A 10 20.91 3.54 -7.12
C VAL A 10 22.10 2.73 -6.60
N SER A 11 22.80 3.27 -5.59
CA SER A 11 23.96 2.59 -5.00
C SER A 11 23.60 1.25 -4.35
N ARG A 12 22.48 1.19 -3.61
CA ARG A 12 22.01 -0.03 -2.94
C ARG A 12 21.53 -1.06 -3.94
N VAL A 13 20.76 -0.65 -4.96
CA VAL A 13 20.28 -1.56 -6.02
C VAL A 13 21.44 -2.15 -6.80
N ARG A 14 22.43 -1.35 -7.22
CA ARG A 14 23.63 -1.83 -7.91
C ARG A 14 24.39 -2.86 -7.07
N ARG A 15 24.56 -2.60 -5.77
CA ARG A 15 25.22 -3.53 -4.87
C ARG A 15 24.44 -4.85 -4.77
N THR A 16 23.12 -4.78 -4.61
CA THR A 16 22.25 -5.96 -4.49
C THR A 16 22.31 -6.82 -5.76
N ILE A 17 22.24 -6.21 -6.94
CA ILE A 17 22.37 -6.91 -8.23
C ILE A 17 23.73 -7.58 -8.36
N ASN A 18 24.82 -6.88 -8.01
CA ASN A 18 26.17 -7.43 -8.10
C ASN A 18 26.41 -8.56 -7.10
N GLU A 19 25.83 -8.48 -5.89
CA GLU A 19 25.90 -9.55 -4.88
C GLU A 19 25.14 -10.80 -5.35
N ALA A 20 24.00 -10.66 -6.02
CA ALA A 20 23.26 -11.78 -6.59
C ALA A 20 24.06 -12.51 -7.69
N ARG A 21 24.94 -11.80 -8.39
CA ARG A 21 25.75 -12.31 -9.52
C ARG A 21 27.19 -12.66 -9.16
N VAL A 22 27.53 -12.77 -7.88
CA VAL A 22 28.93 -13.06 -7.44
C VAL A 22 29.54 -14.29 -8.10
N ASN A 23 28.73 -15.25 -8.51
CA ASN A 23 29.20 -16.46 -9.21
C ASN A 23 29.23 -16.32 -10.74
N ASP A 24 28.72 -15.22 -11.29
CA ASP A 24 28.73 -14.96 -12.72
C ASP A 24 29.98 -14.19 -13.10
N SER A 25 30.55 -14.48 -14.25
CA SER A 25 31.82 -13.87 -14.72
C SER A 25 31.66 -12.43 -15.21
N GLU A 26 30.45 -11.91 -15.27
CA GLU A 26 30.12 -10.58 -15.81
C GLU A 26 29.53 -9.69 -14.75
N PHE A 27 30.20 -8.59 -14.45
CA PHE A 27 29.66 -7.48 -13.66
C PHE A 27 29.29 -6.34 -14.60
N TYR A 28 28.24 -5.59 -14.25
CA TYR A 28 27.95 -4.34 -14.95
C TYR A 28 29.02 -3.31 -14.65
N THR A 29 29.81 -2.96 -15.66
CA THR A 29 30.92 -2.01 -15.53
C THR A 29 30.93 -0.98 -16.67
N GLY A 30 31.22 0.27 -16.32
CA GLY A 30 31.56 1.32 -17.28
C GLY A 30 30.40 1.87 -18.09
N ALA A 31 30.36 1.63 -19.39
CA ALA A 31 29.38 2.24 -20.31
C ALA A 31 27.92 1.83 -20.00
N ASP A 32 27.73 0.67 -19.36
CA ASP A 32 26.42 0.15 -19.02
C ASP A 32 25.82 0.80 -17.75
N GLU A 33 26.65 1.54 -16.99
CA GLU A 33 26.24 2.14 -15.72
C GLU A 33 25.17 3.21 -15.89
N ALA A 34 25.25 4.07 -16.90
CA ALA A 34 24.29 5.15 -17.15
C ALA A 34 22.94 4.58 -17.64
N GLU A 35 22.97 3.49 -18.39
CA GLU A 35 21.76 2.78 -18.83
C GLU A 35 21.10 2.09 -17.63
N LEU A 36 21.89 1.42 -16.79
CA LEU A 36 21.38 0.79 -15.57
C LEU A 36 20.73 1.81 -14.62
N ASP A 37 21.33 2.99 -14.43
CA ASP A 37 20.75 4.05 -13.60
C ASP A 37 19.42 4.55 -14.16
N SER A 38 19.31 4.66 -15.49
CA SER A 38 18.06 5.05 -16.14
C SER A 38 16.96 4.00 -15.93
N ILE A 39 17.30 2.72 -15.99
CA ILE A 39 16.36 1.62 -15.73
C ILE A 39 15.93 1.65 -14.25
N ILE A 40 16.87 1.82 -13.31
CA ILE A 40 16.55 1.93 -11.89
C ILE A 40 15.58 3.09 -11.66
N ALA A 41 15.89 4.28 -12.17
CA ALA A 41 15.09 5.48 -11.99
C ALA A 41 13.66 5.31 -12.54
N ALA A 42 13.50 4.61 -13.66
CA ALA A 42 12.19 4.37 -14.28
C ALA A 42 11.26 3.50 -13.42
N HIS A 43 11.80 2.65 -12.54
CA HIS A 43 11.00 1.71 -11.75
C HIS A 43 10.89 2.06 -10.25
N VAL A 44 11.47 3.19 -9.81
CA VAL A 44 11.47 3.64 -8.41
C VAL A 44 10.04 3.73 -7.84
N LEU A 45 9.14 4.41 -8.56
CA LEU A 45 7.76 4.62 -8.09
C LEU A 45 6.91 3.37 -8.19
N GLU A 46 7.11 2.57 -9.22
CA GLU A 46 6.43 1.29 -9.38
C GLU A 46 6.73 0.38 -8.19
N ALA A 47 8.02 0.25 -7.83
CA ALA A 47 8.46 -0.55 -6.69
C ALA A 47 7.89 0.00 -5.36
N LEU A 48 7.90 1.32 -5.16
CA LEU A 48 7.37 1.95 -3.95
C LEU A 48 5.88 1.67 -3.76
N ASN A 49 5.10 1.94 -4.80
CA ASN A 49 3.66 1.75 -4.77
C ASN A 49 3.28 0.27 -4.61
N PHE A 50 4.03 -0.63 -5.24
CA PHE A 50 3.81 -2.07 -5.07
C PHE A 50 4.10 -2.52 -3.64
N VAL A 51 5.25 -2.14 -3.07
CA VAL A 51 5.66 -2.53 -1.71
C VAL A 51 4.69 -1.98 -0.68
N HIS A 52 4.33 -0.70 -0.75
CA HIS A 52 3.36 -0.10 0.15
C HIS A 52 1.93 -0.65 -0.02
N GLY A 53 1.56 -1.04 -1.26
CA GLY A 53 0.26 -1.62 -1.57
C GLY A 53 0.11 -3.08 -1.17
N THR A 54 1.21 -3.83 -1.03
CA THR A 54 1.19 -5.29 -0.84
C THR A 54 1.63 -5.73 0.55
N ALA A 55 2.52 -4.98 1.21
CA ALA A 55 3.10 -5.36 2.50
C ALA A 55 2.05 -5.52 3.60
N ASP A 56 2.36 -6.33 4.61
CA ASP A 56 1.55 -6.46 5.82
C ASP A 56 1.33 -5.06 6.46
N PRO A 57 0.10 -4.68 6.81
CA PRO A 57 -0.21 -3.40 7.45
C PRO A 57 0.60 -3.10 8.72
N ASP A 58 1.03 -4.13 9.46
CA ASP A 58 1.86 -3.98 10.66
C ASP A 58 3.32 -3.55 10.36
N LEU A 59 3.75 -3.70 9.12
CA LEU A 59 5.06 -3.26 8.65
C LEU A 59 5.04 -1.82 8.12
N LEU A 60 3.86 -1.30 7.77
CA LEU A 60 3.71 0.06 7.28
C LEU A 60 3.90 1.09 8.40
N ASP A 61 4.61 2.16 8.13
CA ASP A 61 4.59 3.36 8.97
C ASP A 61 3.26 4.12 8.79
N ALA A 62 2.99 5.11 9.66
CA ALA A 62 1.86 5.98 9.48
C ALA A 62 2.06 6.83 8.21
N GLY A 63 1.14 6.66 7.26
CA GLY A 63 1.05 7.51 6.08
C GLY A 63 0.16 8.72 6.35
N GLU A 64 -0.74 9.03 5.43
CA GLU A 64 -1.74 10.09 5.61
C GLU A 64 -2.77 9.73 6.68
N THR A 65 -3.32 10.76 7.32
CA THR A 65 -4.36 10.61 8.34
C THR A 65 -5.58 11.44 7.98
N ALA A 66 -6.74 10.80 7.85
CA ALA A 66 -8.03 11.46 7.69
C ALA A 66 -8.89 11.26 8.94
N THR A 67 -9.53 12.34 9.40
CA THR A 67 -10.36 12.34 10.62
C THR A 67 -11.73 12.97 10.44
N HIS A 68 -11.95 13.62 9.29
CA HIS A 68 -13.20 14.35 9.03
C HIS A 68 -14.24 13.45 8.40
N VAL A 69 -15.37 13.31 9.07
CA VAL A 69 -16.53 12.56 8.56
C VAL A 69 -17.52 13.54 7.93
N THR A 70 -17.98 13.22 6.74
CA THR A 70 -18.99 13.99 5.99
C THR A 70 -20.17 13.09 5.64
N GLY A 71 -21.26 13.69 5.19
CA GLY A 71 -22.38 12.97 4.57
C GLY A 71 -23.05 11.96 5.51
N THR A 72 -23.14 12.24 6.81
CA THR A 72 -23.73 11.31 7.76
C THR A 72 -25.23 11.13 7.51
N ARG A 73 -25.68 9.87 7.49
CA ARG A 73 -27.10 9.49 7.39
C ARG A 73 -27.45 8.42 8.41
N GLU A 74 -28.71 8.39 8.84
CA GLU A 74 -29.20 7.33 9.72
C GLU A 74 -29.40 6.02 8.96
N LEU A 75 -29.05 4.92 9.61
CA LEU A 75 -29.27 3.56 9.15
C LEU A 75 -29.72 2.70 10.35
N GLY A 76 -31.02 2.59 10.55
CA GLY A 76 -31.57 1.90 11.71
C GLY A 76 -31.13 2.54 13.02
N SER A 77 -30.41 1.79 13.85
CA SER A 77 -29.88 2.27 15.16
C SER A 77 -28.51 2.91 15.09
N TYR A 78 -27.90 2.97 13.91
CA TYR A 78 -26.57 3.47 13.68
C TYR A 78 -26.54 4.54 12.59
N PHE A 79 -25.37 5.08 12.33
CA PHE A 79 -25.14 6.08 11.28
C PHE A 79 -24.14 5.55 10.26
N VAL A 80 -24.30 6.02 9.05
CA VAL A 80 -23.30 5.89 7.99
C VAL A 80 -22.61 7.23 7.81
N GLY A 81 -21.30 7.22 7.69
CA GLY A 81 -20.52 8.43 7.40
C GLY A 81 -19.51 8.17 6.30
N VAL A 82 -18.98 9.22 5.73
CA VAL A 82 -18.00 9.16 4.64
C VAL A 82 -16.75 9.91 5.05
N VAL A 83 -15.58 9.33 4.77
CA VAL A 83 -14.28 9.96 4.96
C VAL A 83 -13.56 10.03 3.61
N ALA A 84 -13.19 11.23 3.17
CA ALA A 84 -12.37 11.40 1.98
C ALA A 84 -10.93 10.90 2.25
N VAL A 85 -10.39 10.14 1.30
CA VAL A 85 -9.03 9.57 1.34
C VAL A 85 -8.35 9.78 -0.01
N PRO A 86 -7.97 11.02 -0.35
CA PRO A 86 -7.36 11.33 -1.63
C PRO A 86 -6.07 10.53 -1.83
N GLY A 87 -5.84 10.07 -3.06
CA GLY A 87 -4.66 9.27 -3.39
C GLY A 87 -4.57 7.91 -2.69
N TYR A 88 -5.66 7.41 -2.11
CA TYR A 88 -5.66 6.16 -1.36
C TYR A 88 -5.02 5.00 -2.15
N LEU A 89 -4.02 4.38 -1.57
CA LEU A 89 -3.40 3.15 -2.04
C LEU A 89 -3.83 1.96 -1.18
N ARG A 90 -3.62 2.06 0.14
CA ARG A 90 -3.92 0.97 1.08
C ARG A 90 -4.27 1.49 2.47
N LEU A 91 -5.19 0.81 3.14
CA LEU A 91 -5.50 1.06 4.55
C LEU A 91 -4.39 0.50 5.44
N LYS A 92 -3.93 1.31 6.39
CA LYS A 92 -3.12 0.84 7.50
C LYS A 92 -3.99 0.55 8.72
N SER A 93 -4.81 1.50 9.14
CA SER A 93 -5.74 1.31 10.23
C SER A 93 -6.93 2.27 10.13
N LEU A 94 -8.10 1.77 10.48
CA LEU A 94 -9.31 2.55 10.61
C LEU A 94 -9.86 2.34 12.01
N ARG A 95 -9.96 3.40 12.78
CA ARG A 95 -10.48 3.40 14.15
C ARG A 95 -11.65 4.36 14.26
N VAL A 96 -12.74 3.87 14.85
CA VAL A 96 -13.92 4.67 15.14
C VAL A 96 -14.23 4.53 16.62
N GLN A 97 -14.53 5.65 17.27
CA GLN A 97 -14.94 5.64 18.67
C GLN A 97 -16.23 4.83 18.85
N GLY A 98 -16.17 3.81 19.69
CA GLY A 98 -17.28 2.90 19.98
C GLY A 98 -17.26 1.62 19.16
N TRP A 99 -16.37 1.45 18.19
CA TRP A 99 -16.14 0.14 17.58
C TRP A 99 -15.32 -0.76 18.49
N SER A 100 -15.60 -2.05 18.47
CA SER A 100 -14.89 -3.05 19.29
C SER A 100 -13.46 -3.31 18.83
N LYS A 101 -13.17 -3.09 17.55
CA LYS A 101 -11.84 -3.30 16.93
C LYS A 101 -11.55 -2.26 15.87
N ALA A 102 -10.26 -2.03 15.62
CA ALA A 102 -9.82 -1.35 14.41
C ALA A 102 -9.94 -2.27 13.19
N LEU A 103 -10.14 -1.70 12.01
CA LEU A 103 -10.02 -2.42 10.75
C LEU A 103 -8.65 -2.13 10.15
N THR A 104 -8.02 -3.15 9.59
CA THR A 104 -6.77 -3.08 8.80
C THR A 104 -7.00 -3.42 7.34
N GLU A 105 -8.21 -3.89 7.01
CA GLU A 105 -8.65 -4.22 5.66
C GLU A 105 -10.04 -3.68 5.43
N MET A 106 -10.31 -3.26 4.19
CA MET A 106 -11.66 -2.94 3.74
C MET A 106 -12.42 -4.21 3.41
N GLN A 107 -13.72 -4.17 3.59
CA GLN A 107 -14.56 -5.23 3.07
C GLN A 107 -14.56 -5.17 1.54
N SER A 108 -14.73 -6.34 0.92
CA SER A 108 -14.92 -6.45 -0.53
C SER A 108 -16.12 -5.60 -0.96
N ASP A 109 -15.99 -4.92 -2.07
CA ASP A 109 -17.06 -4.16 -2.72
C ASP A 109 -18.00 -5.05 -3.56
N GLU A 110 -17.95 -6.38 -3.37
CA GLU A 110 -18.91 -7.30 -3.97
C GLU A 110 -20.33 -6.85 -3.66
N GLU A 111 -21.18 -6.86 -4.67
CA GLU A 111 -22.58 -6.38 -4.57
C GLU A 111 -23.34 -6.99 -3.37
N ASP A 112 -23.06 -8.25 -3.06
CA ASP A 112 -23.71 -8.95 -1.95
C ASP A 112 -23.32 -8.41 -0.58
N GLU A 113 -22.05 -8.08 -0.35
CA GLU A 113 -21.57 -7.54 0.93
C GLU A 113 -22.06 -6.10 1.14
N TYR A 114 -22.04 -5.30 0.08
CA TYR A 114 -22.56 -3.94 0.10
C TYR A 114 -24.09 -3.93 0.28
N ALA A 115 -24.82 -4.81 -0.41
CA ALA A 115 -26.27 -4.94 -0.29
C ALA A 115 -26.70 -5.35 1.13
N LYS A 116 -25.92 -6.17 1.83
CA LYS A 116 -26.16 -6.53 3.25
C LYS A 116 -26.23 -5.32 4.17
N GLN A 117 -25.57 -4.22 3.82
CA GLN A 117 -25.62 -3.02 4.65
C GLN A 117 -27.01 -2.36 4.69
N SER A 118 -27.89 -2.68 3.76
CA SER A 118 -29.28 -2.24 3.74
C SER A 118 -30.20 -3.09 4.60
N ASP A 119 -29.76 -4.27 5.02
CA ASP A 119 -30.52 -5.19 5.89
C ASP A 119 -30.20 -4.91 7.37
N PRO A 120 -31.18 -4.52 8.21
CA PRO A 120 -30.96 -4.25 9.63
C PRO A 120 -30.38 -5.43 10.43
N TYR A 121 -30.49 -6.66 9.94
CA TYR A 121 -30.01 -7.87 10.61
C TYR A 121 -28.62 -8.32 10.12
N ALA A 122 -28.23 -7.91 8.91
CA ALA A 122 -26.98 -8.29 8.28
C ALA A 122 -25.97 -7.14 8.20
N CYS A 123 -26.40 -5.90 8.42
CA CYS A 123 -25.52 -4.72 8.35
C CYS A 123 -24.41 -4.75 9.41
N GLY A 124 -23.39 -3.96 9.18
CA GLY A 124 -22.32 -3.74 10.16
C GLY A 124 -22.87 -3.23 11.49
N THR A 125 -22.24 -3.64 12.59
CA THR A 125 -22.52 -3.15 13.95
C THR A 125 -21.21 -2.70 14.59
N PRO A 126 -21.22 -1.94 15.70
CA PRO A 126 -20.00 -1.57 16.40
C PRO A 126 -19.13 -2.78 16.83
N GLU A 127 -19.74 -3.95 17.04
CA GLU A 127 -19.04 -5.20 17.35
C GLU A 127 -18.50 -5.91 16.08
N ARG A 128 -19.14 -5.67 14.95
CA ARG A 128 -18.73 -6.15 13.61
C ARG A 128 -18.72 -4.99 12.63
N PRO A 129 -17.74 -4.08 12.77
CA PRO A 129 -17.70 -2.88 11.95
C PRO A 129 -17.50 -3.20 10.48
N ALA A 130 -18.16 -2.43 9.62
CA ALA A 130 -18.06 -2.53 8.18
C ALA A 130 -17.60 -1.21 7.58
N ALA A 131 -16.66 -1.27 6.65
CA ALA A 131 -16.20 -0.12 5.89
C ALA A 131 -15.87 -0.55 4.46
N PHE A 132 -16.25 0.29 3.50
CA PHE A 132 -16.08 0.03 2.06
C PHE A 132 -15.34 1.19 1.41
N LEU A 133 -14.46 0.86 0.48
CA LEU A 133 -13.85 1.85 -0.39
C LEU A 133 -14.83 2.16 -1.51
N SER A 134 -15.12 3.44 -1.74
CA SER A 134 -15.97 3.90 -2.83
C SER A 134 -15.33 5.10 -3.54
N VAL A 135 -15.94 5.53 -4.63
CA VAL A 135 -15.53 6.71 -5.37
C VAL A 135 -16.62 7.76 -5.27
N ASN A 136 -16.25 8.97 -4.89
CA ASN A 136 -17.16 10.09 -4.94
C ASN A 136 -17.48 10.46 -6.39
N LEU A 137 -18.74 10.34 -6.77
CA LEU A 137 -19.18 10.56 -8.17
C LEU A 137 -19.10 12.03 -8.62
N GLU A 138 -18.97 12.98 -7.70
CA GLU A 138 -18.91 14.40 -8.03
C GLU A 138 -17.49 14.83 -8.42
N ASN A 139 -16.46 14.29 -7.75
CA ASN A 139 -15.07 14.72 -7.96
C ASN A 139 -14.12 13.58 -8.36
N GLY A 140 -14.60 12.34 -8.39
CA GLY A 140 -13.79 11.15 -8.72
C GLY A 140 -12.81 10.72 -7.63
N GLU A 141 -12.80 11.36 -6.47
CA GLU A 141 -11.87 11.02 -5.38
C GLU A 141 -12.32 9.76 -4.64
N ARG A 142 -11.34 9.04 -4.11
CA ARG A 142 -11.59 7.88 -3.25
C ARG A 142 -12.08 8.33 -1.88
N GLN A 143 -13.05 7.60 -1.37
CA GLN A 143 -13.63 7.80 -0.05
C GLN A 143 -13.91 6.46 0.62
N ILE A 144 -13.98 6.47 1.96
CA ILE A 144 -14.36 5.31 2.75
C ILE A 144 -15.74 5.56 3.32
N GLU A 145 -16.66 4.66 3.03
CA GLU A 145 -17.99 4.62 3.65
C GLU A 145 -17.92 3.78 4.92
N LEU A 146 -18.27 4.40 6.04
CA LEU A 146 -18.24 3.82 7.38
C LEU A 146 -19.65 3.43 7.77
N TYR A 147 -19.90 2.16 7.95
CA TYR A 147 -21.16 1.65 8.45
C TYR A 147 -21.08 1.40 9.95
N SER A 148 -22.20 1.52 10.65
CA SER A 148 -22.30 1.31 12.10
C SER A 148 -21.59 2.35 12.98
N LEU A 149 -21.55 3.61 12.57
CA LEU A 149 -21.13 4.68 13.48
C LEU A 149 -22.10 4.75 14.65
N PRO A 150 -21.65 4.69 15.92
CA PRO A 150 -22.53 4.73 17.08
C PRO A 150 -23.24 6.08 17.25
N LYS A 151 -22.62 7.17 16.78
CA LYS A 151 -23.14 8.54 16.83
C LYS A 151 -22.68 9.32 15.61
N ILE A 152 -23.43 10.36 15.25
CA ILE A 152 -23.10 11.29 14.15
C ILE A 152 -21.71 11.95 14.34
N ASP A 153 -21.37 12.26 15.57
CA ASP A 153 -20.13 12.93 15.97
C ASP A 153 -19.05 11.95 16.46
N SER A 154 -19.17 10.66 16.11
CA SER A 154 -18.14 9.66 16.45
C SER A 154 -16.79 10.09 15.93
N SER A 155 -15.78 10.09 16.79
CA SER A 155 -14.40 10.37 16.38
C SER A 155 -13.90 9.24 15.49
N VAL A 156 -13.36 9.59 14.33
CA VAL A 156 -12.82 8.68 13.33
C VAL A 156 -11.35 9.01 13.10
N ARG A 157 -10.52 7.99 12.92
CA ARG A 157 -9.13 8.12 12.48
C ARG A 157 -8.84 7.04 11.44
N VAL A 158 -8.58 7.47 10.23
CA VAL A 158 -8.15 6.63 9.12
C VAL A 158 -6.66 6.90 8.88
N GLU A 159 -5.83 5.89 8.97
CA GLU A 159 -4.42 5.95 8.58
C GLU A 159 -4.27 5.11 7.30
N TYR A 160 -3.72 5.68 6.25
CA TYR A 160 -3.61 5.03 4.95
C TYR A 160 -2.35 5.45 4.20
N MET A 161 -1.90 4.60 3.28
CA MET A 161 -0.83 4.91 2.35
C MET A 161 -1.43 5.55 1.10
N THR A 162 -0.73 6.53 0.55
CA THR A 162 -1.10 7.19 -0.71
C THR A 162 -0.31 6.62 -1.88
N PHE A 163 -0.93 6.60 -3.04
CA PHE A 163 -0.26 6.35 -4.31
C PHE A 163 0.64 7.55 -4.64
N VAL A 164 1.90 7.27 -4.96
CA VAL A 164 2.88 8.30 -5.33
C VAL A 164 3.00 8.33 -6.85
N GLU A 165 2.63 9.45 -7.46
CA GLU A 165 2.65 9.65 -8.92
C GLU A 165 3.95 10.27 -9.42
N ASP A 166 4.52 11.17 -8.62
CA ASP A 166 5.75 11.89 -8.97
C ASP A 166 6.54 12.21 -7.68
N THR A 167 7.85 12.02 -7.71
CA THR A 167 8.73 12.35 -6.57
C THR A 167 9.55 13.61 -6.82
N GLY A 168 9.43 14.24 -8.00
CA GLY A 168 10.41 15.25 -8.41
C GLY A 168 11.80 14.61 -8.57
N ALA A 169 12.43 14.77 -9.69
CA ALA A 169 13.58 13.96 -10.15
C ALA A 169 14.81 13.88 -9.20
N ASP A 170 14.89 14.69 -8.14
CA ASP A 170 16.05 14.78 -7.24
C ASP A 170 15.74 14.53 -5.76
N ASP A 171 14.48 14.47 -5.35
CA ASP A 171 14.13 14.54 -3.91
C ASP A 171 14.14 13.20 -3.17
N GLY A 172 14.32 12.07 -3.87
CA GLY A 172 14.25 10.75 -3.25
C GLY A 172 12.80 10.32 -2.93
N ILE A 173 12.66 9.31 -2.09
CA ILE A 173 11.36 8.73 -1.71
C ILE A 173 11.29 8.45 -0.22
N ASP A 174 10.07 8.46 0.33
CA ASP A 174 9.81 8.04 1.70
C ASP A 174 9.28 6.59 1.71
N VAL A 175 10.06 5.69 2.29
CA VAL A 175 9.72 4.27 2.44
C VAL A 175 9.38 3.98 3.90
N SER A 176 8.44 3.08 4.16
CA SER A 176 8.21 2.59 5.53
C SER A 176 9.48 1.94 6.07
N THR A 177 9.89 2.36 7.26
CA THR A 177 11.21 2.04 7.84
C THR A 177 11.52 0.54 7.89
N LYS A 178 10.50 -0.28 8.13
CA LYS A 178 10.65 -1.74 8.16
C LYS A 178 10.68 -2.38 6.77
N LEU A 179 10.39 -1.62 5.72
CA LEU A 179 10.26 -2.11 4.34
C LEU A 179 11.39 -1.64 3.41
N GLU A 180 12.39 -0.95 3.93
CA GLU A 180 13.52 -0.47 3.11
C GLU A 180 14.19 -1.58 2.30
N ASP A 181 14.52 -2.71 2.95
CA ASP A 181 15.17 -3.82 2.26
C ASP A 181 14.22 -4.52 1.29
N ALA A 182 12.93 -4.68 1.66
CA ALA A 182 11.92 -5.20 0.74
C ALA A 182 11.80 -4.37 -0.53
N TYR A 183 11.82 -3.03 -0.37
CA TYR A 183 11.80 -2.09 -1.49
C TYR A 183 13.03 -2.27 -2.41
N ILE A 184 14.23 -2.32 -1.83
CA ILE A 184 15.48 -2.48 -2.61
C ILE A 184 15.49 -3.83 -3.34
N TYR A 185 15.08 -4.93 -2.69
CA TYR A 185 15.00 -6.22 -3.36
C TYR A 185 13.95 -6.24 -4.47
N TYR A 186 12.77 -5.66 -4.25
CA TYR A 186 11.73 -5.61 -5.27
C TYR A 186 12.17 -4.78 -6.48
N LEU A 187 12.75 -3.59 -6.26
CA LEU A 187 13.29 -2.74 -7.31
C LEU A 187 14.42 -3.46 -8.06
N SER A 188 15.31 -4.17 -7.36
CA SER A 188 16.37 -4.98 -8.00
C SER A 188 15.78 -6.08 -8.88
N GLY A 189 14.69 -6.73 -8.44
CA GLY A 189 13.97 -7.72 -9.23
C GLY A 189 13.39 -7.14 -10.53
N LEU A 190 12.78 -5.94 -10.46
CA LEU A 190 12.27 -5.24 -11.64
C LEU A 190 13.39 -4.93 -12.64
N VAL A 191 14.51 -4.41 -12.15
CA VAL A 191 15.70 -4.11 -12.99
C VAL A 191 16.23 -5.37 -13.64
N LEU A 192 16.42 -6.46 -12.88
CA LEU A 192 16.89 -7.74 -13.41
C LEU A 192 15.91 -8.34 -14.42
N THR A 193 14.60 -8.12 -14.26
CA THR A 193 13.59 -8.53 -15.25
C THR A 193 13.78 -7.80 -16.58
N VAL A 194 14.02 -6.49 -16.54
CA VAL A 194 14.32 -5.71 -17.77
C VAL A 194 15.59 -6.20 -18.44
N LEU A 195 16.58 -6.59 -17.67
CA LEU A 195 17.85 -7.14 -18.16
C LEU A 195 17.76 -8.63 -18.56
N ASN A 196 16.57 -9.23 -18.41
CA ASN A 196 16.33 -10.65 -18.68
C ASN A 196 17.28 -11.60 -17.90
N ASP A 197 17.55 -11.26 -16.63
CA ASP A 197 18.44 -11.99 -15.73
C ASP A 197 17.67 -13.06 -14.93
N GLN A 198 18.29 -14.23 -14.77
CA GLN A 198 17.68 -15.37 -14.07
C GLN A 198 17.48 -15.16 -12.57
N HIS A 199 18.17 -14.19 -11.96
CA HIS A 199 18.08 -13.91 -10.52
C HIS A 199 16.91 -12.99 -10.14
N ALA A 200 16.10 -12.52 -11.12
CA ALA A 200 14.95 -11.65 -10.86
C ALA A 200 13.95 -12.28 -9.90
N ASP A 201 13.61 -13.56 -10.09
CA ASP A 201 12.65 -14.28 -9.25
C ASP A 201 13.14 -14.43 -7.80
N ASP A 202 14.44 -14.62 -7.59
CA ASP A 202 15.03 -14.69 -6.25
C ASP A 202 14.86 -13.37 -5.50
N MET A 203 15.06 -12.24 -6.19
CA MET A 203 14.87 -10.91 -5.61
C MET A 203 13.39 -10.65 -5.24
N PHE A 204 12.46 -11.00 -6.12
CA PHE A 204 11.03 -10.90 -5.81
C PHE A 204 10.62 -11.78 -4.62
N ASN A 205 11.11 -13.01 -4.55
CA ASN A 205 10.82 -13.91 -3.43
C ASN A 205 11.35 -13.36 -2.09
N LEU A 206 12.55 -12.78 -2.07
CA LEU A 206 13.11 -12.11 -0.89
C LEU A 206 12.26 -10.89 -0.50
N ALA A 207 11.87 -10.06 -1.46
CA ALA A 207 11.02 -8.91 -1.21
C ALA A 207 9.68 -9.33 -0.62
N MET A 208 8.99 -10.34 -1.20
CA MET A 208 7.71 -10.84 -0.72
C MET A 208 7.81 -11.40 0.71
N ALA A 209 8.87 -12.14 1.02
CA ALA A 209 9.12 -12.64 2.37
C ALA A 209 9.28 -11.49 3.38
N LEU A 210 10.01 -10.43 3.03
CA LEU A 210 10.20 -9.25 3.90
C LEU A 210 8.93 -8.39 4.03
N MET A 211 8.05 -8.42 3.04
CA MET A 211 6.73 -7.77 3.10
C MET A 211 5.72 -8.54 3.96
N GLY A 212 6.07 -9.72 4.48
CA GLY A 212 5.17 -10.56 5.25
C GLY A 212 4.11 -11.29 4.41
N VAL A 213 4.28 -11.30 3.08
CA VAL A 213 3.35 -11.98 2.15
C VAL A 213 3.75 -13.44 2.03
N SER A 214 2.94 -14.35 2.56
CA SER A 214 3.20 -15.78 2.43
C SER A 214 2.90 -16.27 1.01
N ALA A 215 3.78 -17.12 0.46
CA ALA A 215 3.62 -17.71 -0.87
C ALA A 215 2.34 -18.57 -1.03
N GLN A 216 1.60 -18.80 0.04
CA GLN A 216 0.39 -19.65 0.04
C GLN A 216 -0.87 -18.94 -0.48
N GLU A 217 -0.93 -17.63 -0.53
CA GLU A 217 -2.13 -16.92 -1.03
C GLU A 217 -2.28 -16.91 -2.56
N LYS A 218 -1.28 -17.42 -3.30
CA LYS A 218 -1.33 -17.49 -4.78
C LYS A 218 -2.10 -18.68 -5.34
N GLN A 219 -2.63 -19.61 -4.52
CA GLN A 219 -3.30 -20.82 -5.01
C GLN A 219 -4.84 -20.81 -4.91
N GLU A 220 -5.45 -19.75 -4.39
CA GLU A 220 -6.91 -19.68 -4.20
C GLU A 220 -7.55 -18.45 -4.90
N LYS A 221 -7.10 -18.10 -6.10
CA LYS A 221 -7.87 -17.19 -6.96
C LYS A 221 -7.96 -17.69 -8.38
#